data_22710f94f640465fd0936916f80321ff
#
_entry.id   22710f94f640465fd0936916f80321ff
#
_cell.length_a   1.000
_cell.length_b   1.000
_cell.length_c   1.000
_cell.angle_alpha   90.00
_cell.angle_beta   90.00
_cell.angle_gamma   90.00
#
_symmetry.space_group_name_H-M   'P 1'
#
loop_
_entity.id
_entity.type
_entity.pdbx_description
1 polymer ?
#
loop_
_entity_poly.entity_id
_entity_poly.type
_entity_poly.pdbx_seq_one_letter_code
_entity_poly.pdbx_strand_id
1 'polypeptide(L)'
;AEQTRVDNARFFDNDINQVPTHCITQGIGTIMKARHLVLLAFGAGKAEAIEETVEGGVSAFCPASALQMHPHATIIVDEDAASRLRHKDYYRYAYTHKPAWQGI
;
A
#
# COMPACT_ATOMS: atom_id res chain seq x y z
N ALA A 1 -9.56 2.53 12.64
CA ALA A 1 -8.57 2.02 13.59
C ALA A 1 -7.96 3.17 14.40
N GLU A 2 -7.48 2.87 15.58
CA GLU A 2 -6.83 3.87 16.46
C GLU A 2 -5.62 4.50 15.76
N GLN A 3 -4.79 3.68 15.13
CA GLN A 3 -3.62 4.17 14.40
C GLN A 3 -3.99 5.15 13.29
N THR A 4 -5.09 4.91 12.60
CA THR A 4 -5.57 5.84 11.55
C THR A 4 -5.92 7.21 12.13
N ARG A 5 -6.54 7.24 13.33
CA ARG A 5 -6.83 8.49 14.02
C ARG A 5 -5.56 9.23 14.44
N VAL A 6 -4.58 8.49 14.96
CA VAL A 6 -3.27 9.05 15.33
C VAL A 6 -2.60 9.69 14.10
N ASP A 7 -2.56 8.97 12.98
CA ASP A 7 -1.93 9.45 11.74
C ASP A 7 -2.63 10.69 11.18
N ASN A 8 -3.96 10.77 11.32
CA ASN A 8 -4.75 11.89 10.80
C ASN A 8 -4.85 13.07 11.77
N ALA A 9 -4.42 12.94 13.02
CA ALA A 9 -4.44 14.04 13.99
C ALA A 9 -3.68 15.28 13.49
N ARG A 10 -2.69 15.10 12.62
CA ARG A 10 -1.92 16.20 11.99
C ARG A 10 -2.79 17.20 11.22
N PHE A 11 -3.97 16.78 10.75
CA PHE A 11 -4.93 17.64 10.05
C PHE A 11 -5.90 18.34 11.01
N PHE A 12 -5.80 18.07 12.32
CA PHE A 12 -6.66 18.58 13.38
C PHE A 12 -5.82 19.16 14.55
N ASP A 13 -4.75 19.91 14.23
CA ASP A 13 -3.83 20.51 15.21
C ASP A 13 -3.23 19.49 16.19
N ASN A 14 -2.98 18.26 15.74
CA ASN A 14 -2.51 17.12 16.53
C ASN A 14 -3.46 16.72 17.68
N ASP A 15 -4.72 17.12 17.62
CA ASP A 15 -5.74 16.73 18.59
C ASP A 15 -6.54 15.52 18.08
N ILE A 16 -6.23 14.33 18.61
CA ILE A 16 -6.90 13.09 18.24
C ILE A 16 -8.40 13.12 18.54
N ASN A 17 -8.83 13.91 19.53
CA ASN A 17 -10.25 14.02 19.89
C ASN A 17 -11.09 14.73 18.83
N GLN A 18 -10.47 15.50 17.94
CA GLN A 18 -11.13 16.15 16.81
C GLN A 18 -11.23 15.22 15.59
N VAL A 19 -10.45 14.13 15.55
CA VAL A 19 -10.50 13.19 14.43
C VAL A 19 -11.79 12.37 14.51
N PRO A 20 -12.58 12.30 13.41
CA PRO A 20 -13.80 11.47 13.38
C PRO A 20 -13.51 10.02 13.76
N THR A 21 -14.45 9.42 14.47
CA THR A 21 -14.34 8.01 14.91
C THR A 21 -14.97 7.04 13.91
N HIS A 22 -15.75 7.56 12.96
CA HIS A 22 -16.44 6.77 11.94
C HIS A 22 -16.18 7.39 10.57
N CYS A 23 -16.13 6.55 9.55
CA CYS A 23 -15.98 6.97 8.17
C CYS A 23 -16.74 6.01 7.24
N ILE A 24 -16.94 6.44 6.00
CA ILE A 24 -17.40 5.58 4.91
C ILE A 24 -16.20 5.29 4.05
N THR A 25 -15.96 4.01 3.73
CA THR A 25 -14.87 3.57 2.88
C THR A 25 -15.33 2.44 1.96
N GLN A 26 -14.64 2.26 0.84
CA GLN A 26 -14.86 1.11 -0.03
C GLN A 26 -14.21 -0.13 0.58
N GLY A 27 -14.92 -1.27 0.49
CA GLY A 27 -14.33 -2.56 0.86
C GLY A 27 -13.33 -3.07 -0.18
N ILE A 28 -12.47 -4.00 0.24
CA ILE A 28 -11.43 -4.55 -0.64
C ILE A 28 -12.01 -5.21 -1.89
N GLY A 29 -13.17 -5.88 -1.77
CA GLY A 29 -13.83 -6.49 -2.92
C GLY A 29 -14.23 -5.49 -3.99
N THR A 30 -14.67 -4.29 -3.61
CA THR A 30 -14.99 -3.20 -4.54
C THR A 30 -13.72 -2.64 -5.18
N ILE A 31 -12.68 -2.42 -4.39
CA ILE A 31 -11.38 -1.95 -4.87
C ILE A 31 -10.80 -2.91 -5.90
N MET A 32 -10.86 -4.22 -5.64
CA MET A 32 -10.33 -5.25 -6.53
C MET A 32 -11.03 -5.35 -7.89
N LYS A 33 -12.21 -4.74 -8.05
CA LYS A 33 -12.90 -4.66 -9.34
C LYS A 33 -12.33 -3.62 -10.30
N ALA A 34 -11.46 -2.73 -9.84
CA ALA A 34 -10.82 -1.76 -10.71
C ALA A 34 -9.95 -2.46 -11.76
N ARG A 35 -9.88 -1.88 -12.97
CA ARG A 35 -9.03 -2.42 -14.03
C ARG A 35 -7.54 -2.26 -13.74
N HIS A 36 -7.17 -1.19 -13.06
CA HIS A 36 -5.81 -0.92 -12.62
C HIS A 36 -5.84 -0.39 -11.19
N LEU A 37 -5.11 -1.02 -10.30
CA LEU A 37 -4.92 -0.57 -8.93
C LEU A 37 -3.58 0.12 -8.78
N VAL A 38 -3.58 1.26 -8.10
CA VAL A 38 -2.34 1.96 -7.74
C VAL A 38 -2.32 2.16 -6.23
N LEU A 39 -1.30 1.61 -5.58
CA LEU A 39 -1.06 1.80 -4.16
C LEU A 39 0.15 2.72 -3.97
N LEU A 40 -0.01 3.75 -3.16
CA LEU A 40 1.05 4.69 -2.81
C LEU A 40 1.40 4.53 -1.34
N ALA A 41 2.68 4.37 -1.02
CA ALA A 41 3.14 4.34 0.37
C ALA A 41 4.54 4.94 0.50
N PHE A 42 4.72 5.81 1.49
CA PHE A 42 5.94 6.55 1.72
C PHE A 42 6.34 6.53 3.19
N GLY A 43 7.65 6.55 3.44
CA GLY A 43 8.23 6.62 4.77
C GLY A 43 8.42 5.27 5.45
N ALA A 44 9.36 5.24 6.39
CA ALA A 44 9.76 4.02 7.11
C ALA A 44 8.60 3.41 7.93
N GLY A 45 7.64 4.22 8.37
CA GLY A 45 6.45 3.74 9.09
C GLY A 45 5.54 2.83 8.27
N LYS A 46 5.72 2.77 6.94
CA LYS A 46 4.96 1.88 6.04
C LYS A 46 5.75 0.62 5.65
N ALA A 47 7.02 0.51 6.04
CA ALA A 47 7.91 -0.56 5.57
C ALA A 47 7.40 -1.96 5.89
N GLU A 48 6.89 -2.19 7.10
CA GLU A 48 6.30 -3.47 7.50
C GLU A 48 5.05 -3.80 6.69
N ALA A 49 4.14 -2.84 6.55
CA ALA A 49 2.91 -3.04 5.78
C ALA A 49 3.21 -3.31 4.30
N ILE A 50 4.24 -2.67 3.72
CA ILE A 50 4.66 -2.93 2.34
C ILE A 50 5.30 -4.30 2.20
N GLU A 51 6.15 -4.70 3.14
CA GLU A 51 6.72 -6.07 3.16
C GLU A 51 5.59 -7.12 3.14
N GLU A 52 4.61 -7.00 4.02
CA GLU A 52 3.48 -7.92 4.07
C GLU A 52 2.59 -7.86 2.80
N THR A 53 2.39 -6.67 2.26
CA THR A 53 1.58 -6.47 1.05
C THR A 53 2.20 -7.14 -0.17
N VAL A 54 3.51 -7.03 -0.34
CA VAL A 54 4.22 -7.44 -1.57
C VAL A 54 4.81 -8.84 -1.45
N GLU A 55 5.44 -9.15 -0.32
CA GLU A 55 6.22 -10.38 -0.13
C GLU A 55 5.60 -11.35 0.89
N GLY A 56 4.61 -10.89 1.65
CA GLY A 56 3.88 -11.74 2.58
C GLY A 56 2.86 -12.65 1.89
N GLY A 57 2.28 -13.56 2.66
CA GLY A 57 1.16 -14.36 2.19
C GLY A 57 -0.11 -13.51 2.05
N VAL A 58 -1.01 -13.90 1.14
CA VAL A 58 -2.33 -13.27 1.04
C VAL A 58 -3.13 -13.61 2.30
N SER A 59 -3.49 -12.61 3.08
CA SER A 59 -4.08 -12.79 4.42
C SER A 59 -5.04 -11.66 4.75
N ALA A 60 -6.10 -12.00 5.47
CA ALA A 60 -7.03 -11.02 6.01
C ALA A 60 -6.40 -10.11 7.09
N PHE A 61 -5.28 -10.51 7.70
CA PHE A 61 -4.53 -9.66 8.63
C PHE A 61 -3.84 -8.48 7.95
N CYS A 62 -3.49 -8.65 6.66
CA CYS A 62 -3.01 -7.58 5.80
C CYS A 62 -3.91 -7.50 4.56
N PRO A 63 -5.03 -6.74 4.59
CA PRO A 63 -5.97 -6.70 3.47
C PRO A 63 -5.33 -6.27 2.14
N ALA A 64 -4.32 -5.40 2.18
CA ALA A 64 -3.59 -4.97 1.00
C ALA A 64 -2.84 -6.11 0.30
N SER A 65 -2.55 -7.23 0.99
CA SER A 65 -1.94 -8.41 0.39
C SER A 65 -2.79 -9.02 -0.73
N ALA A 66 -4.10 -8.73 -0.77
CA ALA A 66 -4.99 -9.13 -1.86
C ALA A 66 -4.56 -8.56 -3.22
N LEU A 67 -3.80 -7.47 -3.26
CA LEU A 67 -3.28 -6.90 -4.51
C LEU A 67 -2.40 -7.89 -5.27
N GLN A 68 -1.78 -8.85 -4.59
CA GLN A 68 -0.99 -9.92 -5.23
C GLN A 68 -1.83 -10.77 -6.17
N MET A 69 -3.15 -10.79 -6.00
CA MET A 69 -4.09 -11.54 -6.84
C MET A 69 -4.69 -10.70 -7.97
N HIS A 70 -4.39 -9.40 -8.02
CA HIS A 70 -4.93 -8.52 -9.04
C HIS A 70 -4.09 -8.59 -10.33
N PRO A 71 -4.72 -8.67 -11.51
CA PRO A 71 -3.99 -8.80 -12.78
C PRO A 71 -3.19 -7.56 -13.17
N HIS A 72 -3.54 -6.37 -12.64
CA HIS A 72 -2.85 -5.13 -12.95
C HIS A 72 -2.81 -4.21 -11.72
N ALA A 73 -1.84 -4.45 -10.85
CA ALA A 73 -1.58 -3.63 -9.67
C ALA A 73 -0.19 -3.02 -9.73
N THR A 74 -0.11 -1.72 -9.44
CA THR A 74 1.14 -0.98 -9.37
C THR A 74 1.32 -0.45 -7.96
N ILE A 75 2.48 -0.69 -7.36
CA ILE A 75 2.82 -0.20 -6.03
C ILE A 75 3.97 0.78 -6.14
N ILE A 76 3.72 2.02 -5.74
CA ILE A 76 4.71 3.11 -5.79
C ILE A 76 5.14 3.44 -4.37
N VAL A 77 6.42 3.26 -4.09
CA VAL A 77 7.01 3.43 -2.77
C VAL A 77 8.31 4.22 -2.86
N ASP A 78 8.67 4.92 -1.79
CA ASP A 78 10.01 5.47 -1.62
C ASP A 78 10.97 4.42 -1.04
N GLU A 79 12.25 4.76 -0.95
CA GLU A 79 13.26 3.84 -0.42
C GLU A 79 13.01 3.46 1.04
N ASP A 80 12.47 4.39 1.84
CA ASP A 80 12.17 4.14 3.24
C ASP A 80 11.02 3.13 3.41
N ALA A 81 9.94 3.30 2.64
CA ALA A 81 8.82 2.35 2.64
C ALA A 81 9.23 0.99 2.06
N ALA A 82 10.19 0.96 1.13
CA ALA A 82 10.70 -0.26 0.53
C ALA A 82 11.82 -0.92 1.35
N SER A 83 12.23 -0.35 2.48
CA SER A 83 13.44 -0.75 3.20
C SER A 83 13.45 -2.21 3.68
N ARG A 84 12.28 -2.81 3.92
CA ARG A 84 12.14 -4.20 4.38
C ARG A 84 11.92 -5.20 3.24
N LEU A 85 11.75 -4.75 2.00
CA LEU A 85 11.61 -5.63 0.84
C LEU A 85 12.93 -6.38 0.59
N ARG A 86 12.86 -7.71 0.52
CA ARG A 86 14.02 -8.59 0.30
C ARG A 86 14.44 -8.67 -1.15
N HIS A 87 13.52 -8.43 -2.08
CA HIS A 87 13.73 -8.62 -3.51
C HIS A 87 13.73 -7.30 -4.30
N LYS A 88 14.17 -6.19 -3.69
CA LYS A 88 14.20 -4.87 -4.33
C LYS A 88 14.96 -4.86 -5.65
N ASP A 89 16.09 -5.52 -5.71
CA ASP A 89 16.93 -5.55 -6.92
C ASP A 89 16.22 -6.27 -8.06
N TYR A 90 15.50 -7.35 -7.74
CA TYR A 90 14.67 -8.05 -8.72
C TYR A 90 13.54 -7.16 -9.24
N TYR A 91 12.85 -6.41 -8.37
CA TYR A 91 11.76 -5.52 -8.78
C TYR A 91 12.27 -4.38 -9.66
N ARG A 92 13.43 -3.80 -9.33
CA ARG A 92 14.06 -2.77 -10.17
C ARG A 92 14.45 -3.34 -11.53
N TYR A 93 15.05 -4.51 -11.55
CA TYR A 93 15.42 -5.19 -12.78
C TYR A 93 14.18 -5.44 -13.65
N ALA A 94 13.14 -6.04 -13.08
CA ALA A 94 11.92 -6.37 -13.81
C ALA A 94 11.24 -5.13 -14.39
N TYR A 95 11.17 -4.04 -13.62
CA TYR A 95 10.59 -2.78 -14.08
C TYR A 95 11.41 -2.15 -15.21
N THR A 96 12.72 -2.12 -15.08
CA THR A 96 13.63 -1.56 -16.10
C THR A 96 13.55 -2.33 -17.41
N HIS A 97 13.35 -3.65 -17.35
CA HIS A 97 13.28 -4.54 -18.51
C HIS A 97 11.86 -4.87 -18.96
N LYS A 98 10.87 -4.15 -18.46
CA LYS A 98 9.49 -4.33 -18.90
C LYS A 98 9.36 -4.05 -20.41
N PRO A 99 8.41 -4.71 -21.11
CA PRO A 99 8.19 -4.44 -22.53
C PRO A 99 7.83 -2.98 -22.79
N ALA A 100 8.21 -2.46 -23.93
CA ALA A 100 7.97 -1.05 -24.31
C ALA A 100 6.49 -0.68 -24.36
N TRP A 101 5.59 -1.64 -24.59
CA TRP A 101 4.14 -1.44 -24.62
C TRP A 101 3.50 -1.40 -23.22
N GLN A 102 4.22 -1.84 -22.20
CA GLN A 102 3.73 -1.86 -20.84
C GLN A 102 3.96 -0.48 -20.18
N GLY A 103 2.89 0.14 -19.70
CA GLY A 103 2.97 1.32 -18.85
C GLY A 103 3.39 0.97 -17.42
N ILE A 104 2.89 1.70 -16.46
CA ILE A 104 3.10 1.40 -15.05
C ILE A 104 2.28 0.19 -14.58
#